data_c3a82e4d287fce379580426a0597e529
#
_entry.id   c3a82e4d287fce379580426a0597e529
#
_cell.length_a   1.000
_cell.length_b   1.000
_cell.length_c   1.000
_cell.angle_alpha   90.00
_cell.angle_beta   90.00
_cell.angle_gamma   90.00
#
_symmetry.space_group_name_H-M   'P 1'
#
loop_
_entity.id
_entity.type
_entity.pdbx_description
1 polymer ?
#
loop_
_entity_poly.entity_id
_entity_poly.type
_entity_poly.pdbx_seq_one_letter_code
_entity_poly.pdbx_strand_id
1 'polypeptide(L)'
;MRKIKNMMMVGATEKHAGKTSFTTAVIKDLKKKYPETVIVALKITILWEGKHSVSGYRITNETDMGSVKDTGRMLTAGADKVLWLRCDEFNVEKGIEQLLSEMPENGVVICESNSARNYIEPGLFIMVRKSDEGTLKTTALSVMDFPHIEIRSSMNGHSVEYNPDIAEKILVEGNRFKVDF
;
A
#
# COMPACT_ATOMS: atom_id res chain seq x y z
N MET A 1 17.24 2.91 -5.57
CA MET A 1 16.04 2.82 -4.72
C MET A 1 15.83 4.17 -4.03
N ARG A 2 14.65 4.77 -4.15
CA ARG A 2 14.30 6.07 -3.54
C ARG A 2 13.83 5.88 -2.10
N LYS A 3 14.37 6.63 -1.14
CA LYS A 3 13.97 6.58 0.27
C LYS A 3 12.83 7.57 0.55
N ILE A 4 11.70 7.07 1.08
CA ILE A 4 10.52 7.88 1.38
C ILE A 4 10.10 7.62 2.81
N LYS A 5 10.60 8.42 3.73
CA LYS A 5 10.48 8.21 5.19
C LYS A 5 9.04 8.36 5.71
N ASN A 6 8.21 9.17 5.04
CA ASN A 6 6.80 9.38 5.37
C ASN A 6 5.87 8.39 4.64
N MET A 7 6.40 7.30 4.10
CA MET A 7 5.61 6.27 3.43
C MET A 7 5.55 5.00 4.26
N MET A 8 4.35 4.46 4.41
CA MET A 8 4.10 3.07 4.76
C MET A 8 3.75 2.31 3.48
N MET A 9 4.41 1.19 3.23
CA MET A 9 4.08 0.31 2.11
C MET A 9 3.48 -0.99 2.63
N VAL A 10 2.43 -1.47 1.97
CA VAL A 10 1.75 -2.72 2.31
C VAL A 10 1.88 -3.68 1.13
N GLY A 11 2.56 -4.79 1.35
CA GLY A 11 2.65 -5.92 0.45
C GLY A 11 1.80 -7.10 0.93
N ALA A 12 1.74 -8.17 0.13
CA ALA A 12 1.11 -9.41 0.53
C ALA A 12 1.78 -10.62 -0.13
N THR A 13 1.88 -11.71 0.61
CA THR A 13 2.51 -12.96 0.15
C THR A 13 1.67 -13.67 -0.91
N GLU A 14 0.32 -13.59 -0.81
CA GLU A 14 -0.61 -14.29 -1.70
C GLU A 14 -1.71 -13.37 -2.22
N LYS A 15 -2.49 -13.91 -3.19
CA LYS A 15 -3.74 -13.26 -3.60
C LYS A 15 -4.77 -13.35 -2.46
N HIS A 16 -5.54 -12.29 -2.31
CA HIS A 16 -6.61 -12.22 -1.29
C HIS A 16 -6.13 -12.40 0.17
N ALA A 17 -4.87 -12.07 0.45
CA ALA A 17 -4.33 -12.06 1.82
C ALA A 17 -4.86 -10.90 2.69
N GLY A 18 -5.82 -10.10 2.24
CA GLY A 18 -6.39 -9.01 3.03
C GLY A 18 -5.59 -7.70 2.99
N LYS A 19 -4.63 -7.55 2.08
CA LYS A 19 -3.81 -6.35 1.94
C LYS A 19 -4.62 -5.05 1.93
N THR A 20 -5.62 -4.94 1.04
CA THR A 20 -6.48 -3.75 0.92
C THR A 20 -7.32 -3.54 2.17
N SER A 21 -7.81 -4.61 2.80
CA SER A 21 -8.55 -4.53 4.05
C SER A 21 -7.67 -3.96 5.18
N PHE A 22 -6.42 -4.41 5.29
CA PHE A 22 -5.46 -3.84 6.23
C PHE A 22 -5.16 -2.36 5.93
N THR A 23 -4.86 -2.03 4.68
CA THR A 23 -4.61 -0.65 4.24
C THR A 23 -5.76 0.28 4.62
N THR A 24 -7.00 -0.14 4.36
CA THR A 24 -8.19 0.67 4.68
C THR A 24 -8.46 0.77 6.19
N ALA A 25 -8.16 -0.27 6.97
CA ALA A 25 -8.24 -0.22 8.43
C ALA A 25 -7.27 0.81 9.00
N VAL A 26 -6.02 0.80 8.54
CA VAL A 26 -5.00 1.78 8.96
C VAL A 26 -5.41 3.22 8.57
N ILE A 27 -5.90 3.43 7.33
CA ILE A 27 -6.37 4.77 6.91
C ILE A 27 -7.47 5.28 7.86
N LYS A 28 -8.48 4.45 8.14
CA LYS A 28 -9.59 4.81 9.05
C LYS A 28 -9.10 5.14 10.45
N ASP A 29 -8.21 4.34 11.00
CA ASP A 29 -7.68 4.54 12.34
C ASP A 29 -6.83 5.81 12.42
N LEU A 30 -5.94 6.04 11.45
CA LEU A 30 -5.13 7.26 11.39
C LEU A 30 -5.98 8.51 11.22
N LYS A 31 -7.03 8.48 10.40
CA LYS A 31 -7.96 9.62 10.27
C LYS A 31 -8.73 9.90 11.57
N LYS A 32 -9.06 8.86 12.32
CA LYS A 32 -9.67 9.01 13.65
C LYS A 32 -8.71 9.64 14.67
N LYS A 33 -7.44 9.19 14.68
CA LYS A 33 -6.41 9.66 15.63
C LYS A 33 -5.85 11.05 15.25
N TYR A 34 -5.69 11.27 13.96
CA TYR A 34 -5.04 12.47 13.39
C TYR A 34 -5.90 13.06 12.26
N PRO A 35 -7.06 13.66 12.57
CA PRO A 35 -8.03 14.12 11.55
C PRO A 35 -7.44 15.15 10.58
N GLU A 36 -6.50 15.98 11.04
CA GLU A 36 -5.85 17.02 10.23
C GLU A 36 -4.68 16.50 9.38
N THR A 37 -4.23 15.26 9.61
CA THR A 37 -3.13 14.70 8.82
C THR A 37 -3.58 14.38 7.42
N VAL A 38 -2.90 14.93 6.42
CA VAL A 38 -3.12 14.58 5.02
C VAL A 38 -2.61 13.17 4.76
N ILE A 39 -3.49 12.29 4.26
CA ILE A 39 -3.17 10.92 3.88
C ILE A 39 -3.36 10.76 2.37
N VAL A 40 -2.26 10.55 1.66
CA VAL A 40 -2.30 10.16 0.25
C VAL A 40 -2.13 8.64 0.13
N ALA A 41 -3.13 7.97 -0.43
CA ALA A 41 -3.06 6.54 -0.68
C ALA A 41 -2.65 6.26 -2.13
N LEU A 42 -1.78 5.28 -2.31
CA LEU A 42 -1.23 4.90 -3.59
C LEU A 42 -1.50 3.42 -3.87
N LYS A 43 -1.88 3.13 -5.11
CA LYS A 43 -1.78 1.79 -5.67
C LYS A 43 -0.78 1.80 -6.81
N ILE A 44 0.22 0.91 -6.77
CA ILE A 44 1.20 0.78 -7.85
C ILE A 44 1.13 -0.64 -8.42
N THR A 45 0.87 -0.71 -9.72
CA THR A 45 0.81 -1.97 -10.49
C THR A 45 1.82 -1.92 -11.61
N ILE A 46 2.84 -2.78 -11.52
CA ILE A 46 3.82 -2.96 -12.58
C ILE A 46 3.37 -4.17 -13.42
N LEU A 47 3.20 -3.95 -14.71
CA LEU A 47 2.74 -4.94 -15.67
C LEU A 47 3.95 -5.49 -16.42
N TRP A 48 4.17 -6.80 -16.30
CA TRP A 48 5.22 -7.52 -17.02
C TRP A 48 4.71 -7.93 -18.39
N GLU A 49 5.60 -8.10 -19.35
CA GLU A 49 5.25 -8.51 -20.71
C GLU A 49 4.20 -9.65 -20.76
N GLY A 50 3.19 -9.50 -21.62
CA GLY A 50 2.12 -10.49 -21.82
C GLY A 50 0.89 -10.37 -20.93
N LYS A 51 0.87 -9.46 -19.95
CA LYS A 51 -0.32 -9.20 -19.14
C LYS A 51 -0.81 -7.76 -19.32
N HIS A 52 -1.80 -7.58 -20.20
CA HIS A 52 -2.52 -6.30 -20.43
C HIS A 52 -1.59 -5.11 -20.75
N SER A 53 -1.38 -4.88 -22.03
CA SER A 53 -0.48 -3.85 -22.58
C SER A 53 -0.87 -2.43 -22.19
N VAL A 54 -0.25 -1.92 -21.11
CA VAL A 54 -0.05 -0.48 -20.95
C VAL A 54 1.35 -0.22 -21.49
N SER A 55 1.46 0.40 -22.67
CA SER A 55 2.74 0.94 -23.12
C SER A 55 2.98 2.23 -22.35
N GLY A 56 4.11 2.30 -21.63
CA GLY A 56 4.44 3.47 -20.85
C GLY A 56 3.90 3.40 -19.40
N TYR A 57 3.46 4.54 -18.89
CA TYR A 57 2.81 4.61 -17.58
C TYR A 57 1.57 5.49 -17.62
N ARG A 58 0.65 5.23 -16.69
CA ARG A 58 -0.57 6.01 -16.47
C ARG A 58 -0.85 6.18 -14.99
N ILE A 59 -1.08 7.43 -14.56
CA ILE A 59 -1.56 7.76 -13.22
C ILE A 59 -3.01 8.18 -13.34
N THR A 60 -3.87 7.60 -12.49
CA THR A 60 -5.28 7.98 -12.38
C THR A 60 -5.59 8.37 -10.94
N ASN A 61 -6.32 9.46 -10.77
CA ASN A 61 -6.88 9.88 -9.49
C ASN A 61 -8.24 9.18 -9.31
N GLU A 62 -8.45 8.52 -8.18
CA GLU A 62 -9.73 7.93 -7.82
C GLU A 62 -10.64 9.00 -7.22
N THR A 63 -11.84 9.13 -7.76
CA THR A 63 -12.85 10.10 -7.31
C THR A 63 -14.17 9.46 -6.93
N ASP A 64 -14.33 8.14 -7.20
CA ASP A 64 -15.55 7.39 -6.93
C ASP A 64 -15.48 6.72 -5.56
N MET A 65 -16.11 7.32 -4.55
CA MET A 65 -16.25 6.77 -3.20
C MET A 65 -17.15 5.52 -3.15
N GLY A 66 -17.99 5.29 -4.16
CA GLY A 66 -18.84 4.10 -4.27
C GLY A 66 -18.12 2.91 -4.93
N SER A 67 -16.93 3.12 -5.46
CA SER A 67 -16.18 2.08 -6.16
C SER A 67 -15.76 0.94 -5.22
N VAL A 68 -16.09 -0.30 -5.60
CA VAL A 68 -15.66 -1.52 -4.90
C VAL A 68 -14.19 -1.89 -5.15
N LYS A 69 -13.52 -1.18 -6.06
CA LYS A 69 -12.09 -1.37 -6.34
C LYS A 69 -11.24 -0.97 -5.13
N ASP A 70 -10.02 -1.47 -5.08
CA ASP A 70 -9.09 -1.17 -3.98
C ASP A 70 -8.90 0.35 -3.78
N THR A 71 -8.77 1.11 -4.87
CA THR A 71 -8.63 2.57 -4.82
C THR A 71 -9.85 3.27 -4.24
N GLY A 72 -11.07 2.89 -4.67
CA GLY A 72 -12.30 3.45 -4.11
C GLY A 72 -12.49 3.11 -2.63
N ARG A 73 -12.10 1.89 -2.23
CA ARG A 73 -12.12 1.48 -0.81
C ARG A 73 -11.16 2.32 0.04
N MET A 74 -9.98 2.69 -0.48
CA MET A 74 -9.04 3.58 0.22
C MET A 74 -9.62 5.00 0.34
N LEU A 75 -10.27 5.50 -0.71
CA LEU A 75 -10.94 6.81 -0.68
C LEU A 75 -12.07 6.82 0.35
N THR A 76 -12.94 5.81 0.33
CA THR A 76 -14.03 5.64 1.30
C THR A 76 -13.51 5.48 2.75
N ALA A 77 -12.32 4.94 2.92
CA ALA A 77 -11.67 4.82 4.22
C ALA A 77 -11.19 6.16 4.81
N GLY A 78 -11.18 7.24 4.00
CA GLY A 78 -10.84 8.59 4.42
C GLY A 78 -9.48 9.09 3.92
N ALA A 79 -8.86 8.44 2.92
CA ALA A 79 -7.70 9.05 2.27
C ALA A 79 -8.10 10.35 1.56
N ASP A 80 -7.29 11.41 1.70
CA ASP A 80 -7.58 12.73 1.11
C ASP A 80 -7.35 12.73 -0.41
N LYS A 81 -6.45 11.88 -0.89
CA LYS A 81 -6.17 11.66 -2.31
C LYS A 81 -5.79 10.20 -2.54
N VAL A 82 -6.28 9.62 -3.63
CA VAL A 82 -5.94 8.24 -3.99
C VAL A 82 -5.47 8.20 -5.44
N LEU A 83 -4.24 7.75 -5.65
CA LEU A 83 -3.63 7.66 -6.98
C LEU A 83 -3.31 6.21 -7.32
N TRP A 84 -3.58 5.82 -8.56
CA TRP A 84 -3.20 4.53 -9.11
C TRP A 84 -2.23 4.69 -10.26
N LEU A 85 -0.97 4.28 -10.04
CA LEU A 85 0.03 4.13 -11.08
C LEU A 85 -0.06 2.73 -11.69
N ARG A 86 -0.21 2.68 -13.01
CA ARG A 86 -0.02 1.49 -13.83
C ARG A 86 1.11 1.77 -14.81
N CYS A 87 2.09 0.91 -14.88
CA CYS A 87 3.23 1.07 -15.77
C CYS A 87 3.73 -0.29 -16.27
N ASP A 88 4.38 -0.29 -17.42
CA ASP A 88 5.22 -1.40 -17.84
C ASP A 88 6.56 -1.39 -17.09
N GLU A 89 7.34 -2.46 -17.22
CA GLU A 89 8.62 -2.62 -16.53
C GLU A 89 9.69 -1.61 -16.95
N PHE A 90 9.63 -1.08 -18.17
CA PHE A 90 10.60 -0.11 -18.72
C PHE A 90 10.33 1.32 -18.26
N ASN A 91 9.10 1.61 -17.83
CA ASN A 91 8.64 2.94 -17.43
C ASN A 91 8.39 3.10 -15.92
N VAL A 92 8.78 2.10 -15.10
CA VAL A 92 8.55 2.11 -13.65
C VAL A 92 9.17 3.34 -12.99
N GLU A 93 10.44 3.62 -13.28
CA GLU A 93 11.14 4.73 -12.64
C GLU A 93 10.54 6.09 -12.99
N LYS A 94 10.18 6.30 -14.27
CA LYS A 94 9.49 7.52 -14.71
C LYS A 94 8.11 7.65 -14.09
N GLY A 95 7.35 6.54 -14.07
CA GLY A 95 6.03 6.52 -13.46
C GLY A 95 6.06 6.80 -11.95
N ILE A 96 7.03 6.23 -11.23
CA ILE A 96 7.23 6.50 -9.80
C ILE A 96 7.67 7.95 -9.60
N GLU A 97 8.57 8.49 -10.42
CA GLU A 97 9.01 9.89 -10.33
C GLU A 97 7.84 10.86 -10.48
N GLN A 98 7.02 10.66 -11.51
CA GLN A 98 5.82 11.47 -11.72
C GLN A 98 4.83 11.29 -10.57
N LEU A 99 4.62 10.07 -10.08
CA LEU A 99 3.74 9.81 -8.95
C LEU A 99 4.20 10.55 -7.69
N LEU A 100 5.50 10.55 -7.41
CA LEU A 100 6.08 11.18 -6.23
C LEU A 100 6.02 12.71 -6.28
N SER A 101 5.99 13.31 -7.47
CA SER A 101 5.78 14.78 -7.62
C SER A 101 4.37 15.22 -7.19
N GLU A 102 3.44 14.27 -7.06
CA GLU A 102 2.07 14.50 -6.59
C GLU A 102 1.93 14.37 -5.06
N MET A 103 3.02 14.04 -4.35
CA MET A 103 2.98 13.82 -2.92
C MET A 103 2.89 15.14 -2.14
N PRO A 104 2.19 15.16 -0.99
CA PRO A 104 2.10 16.34 -0.15
C PRO A 104 3.46 16.64 0.50
N GLU A 105 3.79 17.92 0.62
CA GLU A 105 4.94 18.36 1.42
C GLU A 105 4.78 17.97 2.88
N ASN A 106 3.55 18.10 3.40
CA ASN A 106 3.17 17.70 4.75
C ASN A 106 2.10 16.62 4.67
N GLY A 107 2.31 15.54 5.42
CA GLY A 107 1.40 14.41 5.46
C GLY A 107 2.11 13.07 5.31
N VAL A 108 1.34 12.02 5.18
CA VAL A 108 1.83 10.65 5.05
C VAL A 108 1.31 9.97 3.80
N VAL A 109 2.05 8.99 3.36
CA VAL A 109 1.75 8.20 2.15
C VAL A 109 1.54 6.74 2.54
N ILE A 110 0.43 6.15 2.11
CA ILE A 110 0.16 4.72 2.28
C ILE A 110 0.11 4.06 0.91
N CYS A 111 1.08 3.19 0.62
CA CYS A 111 1.25 2.59 -0.69
C CYS A 111 0.91 1.10 -0.69
N GLU A 112 0.00 0.67 -1.54
CA GLU A 112 -0.32 -0.73 -1.76
C GLU A 112 0.41 -1.28 -2.99
N SER A 113 1.50 -2.01 -2.76
CA SER A 113 2.25 -2.71 -3.82
C SER A 113 3.29 -3.67 -3.25
N ASN A 114 3.52 -4.80 -3.94
CA ASN A 114 4.73 -5.61 -3.74
C ASN A 114 5.86 -5.05 -4.62
N SER A 115 5.62 -5.03 -5.92
CA SER A 115 6.67 -4.76 -6.92
C SER A 115 7.35 -3.39 -6.77
N ALA A 116 6.62 -2.38 -6.27
CA ALA A 116 7.18 -1.05 -6.05
C ALA A 116 8.27 -1.05 -4.97
N ARG A 117 8.31 -2.04 -4.05
CA ARG A 117 9.33 -2.16 -3.01
C ARG A 117 10.74 -2.34 -3.59
N ASN A 118 10.87 -2.87 -4.80
CA ASN A 118 12.16 -2.98 -5.50
C ASN A 118 12.72 -1.59 -5.94
N TYR A 119 11.89 -0.57 -5.98
CA TYR A 119 12.24 0.78 -6.44
C TYR A 119 12.18 1.83 -5.32
N ILE A 120 11.35 1.58 -4.29
CA ILE A 120 11.09 2.49 -3.18
C ILE A 120 11.47 1.80 -1.86
N GLU A 121 12.25 2.50 -1.03
CA GLU A 121 12.48 2.16 0.38
C GLU A 121 11.53 3.02 1.24
N PRO A 122 10.40 2.44 1.73
CA PRO A 122 9.47 3.16 2.59
C PRO A 122 10.02 3.28 4.01
N GLY A 123 9.49 4.21 4.80
CA GLY A 123 9.77 4.30 6.23
C GLY A 123 9.25 3.11 7.03
N LEU A 124 8.16 2.48 6.56
CA LEU A 124 7.60 1.26 7.15
C LEU A 124 7.13 0.32 6.03
N PHE A 125 7.52 -0.95 6.09
CA PHE A 125 7.05 -1.99 5.17
C PHE A 125 6.34 -3.10 5.95
N ILE A 126 5.08 -3.34 5.58
CA ILE A 126 4.23 -4.40 6.15
C ILE A 126 4.00 -5.46 5.09
N MET A 127 4.20 -6.73 5.45
CA MET A 127 3.84 -7.88 4.61
C MET A 127 2.67 -8.63 5.23
N VAL A 128 1.56 -8.69 4.51
CA VAL A 128 0.37 -9.45 4.91
C VAL A 128 0.48 -10.86 4.35
N ARG A 129 0.46 -11.86 5.23
CA ARG A 129 0.48 -13.28 4.90
C ARG A 129 -0.82 -13.92 5.35
N LYS A 130 -1.39 -14.84 4.56
CA LYS A 130 -2.47 -15.69 5.05
C LYS A 130 -1.97 -16.64 6.13
N SER A 131 -2.87 -17.03 7.05
CA SER A 131 -2.56 -18.01 8.10
C SER A 131 -2.46 -19.44 7.56
N ASP A 132 -3.11 -19.72 6.46
CA ASP A 132 -3.06 -21.00 5.75
C ASP A 132 -1.86 -21.07 4.80
N GLU A 133 -1.43 -22.27 4.45
CA GLU A 133 -0.34 -22.52 3.50
C GLU A 133 -0.79 -22.16 2.07
N GLY A 134 -0.47 -20.95 1.63
CA GLY A 134 -0.75 -20.48 0.27
C GLY A 134 0.48 -20.44 -0.61
N THR A 135 0.28 -20.46 -1.93
CA THR A 135 1.36 -20.28 -2.90
C THR A 135 1.80 -18.83 -2.93
N LEU A 136 3.09 -18.59 -2.63
CA LEU A 136 3.67 -17.26 -2.68
C LEU A 136 3.66 -16.69 -4.10
N LYS A 137 3.30 -15.41 -4.22
CA LYS A 137 3.42 -14.68 -5.48
C LYS A 137 4.88 -14.43 -5.83
N THR A 138 5.23 -14.51 -7.11
CA THR A 138 6.56 -14.10 -7.59
C THR A 138 6.95 -12.70 -7.13
N THR A 139 6.00 -11.76 -7.14
CA THR A 139 6.23 -10.39 -6.66
C THR A 139 6.40 -10.28 -5.14
N ALA A 140 5.99 -11.27 -4.36
CA ALA A 140 6.28 -11.34 -2.93
C ALA A 140 7.70 -11.87 -2.72
N LEU A 141 8.06 -12.96 -3.42
CA LEU A 141 9.39 -13.55 -3.33
C LEU A 141 10.50 -12.52 -3.62
N SER A 142 10.29 -11.63 -4.60
CA SER A 142 11.27 -10.59 -4.96
C SER A 142 11.49 -9.51 -3.89
N VAL A 143 10.66 -9.46 -2.84
CA VAL A 143 10.71 -8.39 -1.82
C VAL A 143 10.76 -8.91 -0.38
N MET A 144 10.72 -10.22 -0.16
CA MET A 144 10.71 -10.80 1.19
C MET A 144 12.04 -10.62 1.94
N ASP A 145 13.15 -10.47 1.22
CA ASP A 145 14.47 -10.24 1.84
C ASP A 145 14.65 -8.79 2.35
N PHE A 146 13.76 -7.87 1.97
CA PHE A 146 13.80 -6.52 2.53
C PHE A 146 13.22 -6.50 3.94
N PRO A 147 13.77 -5.68 4.85
CA PRO A 147 13.21 -5.52 6.18
C PRO A 147 11.72 -5.15 6.13
N HIS A 148 10.91 -5.92 6.87
CA HIS A 148 9.46 -5.72 6.96
C HIS A 148 8.91 -6.25 8.28
N ILE A 149 7.69 -5.80 8.61
CA ILE A 149 6.88 -6.42 9.67
C ILE A 149 5.91 -7.38 8.98
N GLU A 150 5.98 -8.65 9.32
CA GLU A 150 5.01 -9.64 8.86
C GLU A 150 3.79 -9.66 9.78
N ILE A 151 2.60 -9.62 9.19
CA ILE A 151 1.34 -9.86 9.87
C ILE A 151 0.61 -11.01 9.20
N ARG A 152 -0.04 -11.86 9.99
CA ARG A 152 -0.86 -12.95 9.45
C ARG A 152 -2.31 -12.56 9.44
N SER A 153 -2.98 -12.81 8.33
CA SER A 153 -4.41 -12.59 8.18
C SER A 153 -5.16 -13.91 8.22
N SER A 154 -6.30 -13.92 8.88
CA SER A 154 -7.28 -15.02 8.86
C SER A 154 -8.66 -14.47 8.57
N MET A 155 -9.55 -15.32 8.07
CA MET A 155 -10.95 -14.97 7.88
C MET A 155 -11.76 -15.39 9.11
N ASN A 156 -12.54 -14.47 9.64
CA ASN A 156 -13.53 -14.73 10.66
C ASN A 156 -14.91 -14.31 10.13
N GLY A 157 -15.65 -15.26 9.57
CA GLY A 157 -16.88 -14.99 8.83
C GLY A 157 -16.59 -14.10 7.61
N HIS A 158 -17.12 -12.89 7.62
CA HIS A 158 -16.91 -11.91 6.54
C HIS A 158 -15.83 -10.86 6.83
N SER A 159 -15.20 -10.93 8.00
CA SER A 159 -14.12 -10.01 8.41
C SER A 159 -12.75 -10.63 8.25
N VAL A 160 -11.73 -9.78 8.05
CA VAL A 160 -10.33 -10.16 8.06
C VAL A 160 -9.74 -9.73 9.39
N GLU A 161 -9.16 -10.67 10.12
CA GLU A 161 -8.40 -10.43 11.34
C GLU A 161 -6.92 -10.53 11.07
N TYR A 162 -6.08 -9.85 11.86
CA TYR A 162 -4.64 -9.80 11.70
C TYR A 162 -3.94 -10.21 13.00
N ASN A 163 -2.88 -11.01 12.87
CA ASN A 163 -2.05 -11.40 14.00
C ASN A 163 -0.56 -11.12 13.67
N PRO A 164 0.16 -10.26 14.41
CA PRO A 164 -0.45 -9.37 15.42
C PRO A 164 -1.36 -8.30 14.81
N ASP A 165 -2.36 -7.88 15.59
CA ASP A 165 -3.20 -6.74 15.21
C ASP A 165 -2.43 -5.46 15.52
N ILE A 166 -1.83 -4.88 14.47
CA ILE A 166 -1.02 -3.68 14.59
C ILE A 166 -1.65 -2.47 13.90
N ALA A 167 -2.83 -2.63 13.26
CA ALA A 167 -3.45 -1.52 12.55
C ALA A 167 -3.66 -0.33 13.47
N GLU A 168 -4.19 -0.57 14.68
CA GLU A 168 -4.38 0.46 15.70
C GLU A 168 -3.10 0.94 16.38
N LYS A 169 -2.00 0.16 16.27
CA LYS A 169 -0.69 0.49 16.85
C LYS A 169 0.19 1.31 15.90
N ILE A 170 -0.25 1.53 14.66
CA ILE A 170 0.45 2.41 13.73
C ILE A 170 0.15 3.85 14.11
N LEU A 171 1.23 4.60 14.35
CA LEU A 171 1.20 6.01 14.75
C LEU A 171 1.92 6.86 13.70
N VAL A 172 1.62 8.15 13.71
CA VAL A 172 2.31 9.15 12.89
C VAL A 172 2.94 10.20 13.83
N GLU A 173 4.26 10.34 13.77
CA GLU A 173 5.02 11.35 14.48
C GLU A 173 5.94 12.11 13.52
N GLY A 174 5.77 13.42 13.41
CA GLY A 174 6.58 14.25 12.52
C GLY A 174 6.59 13.74 11.08
N ASN A 175 5.42 13.39 10.53
CA ASN A 175 5.24 12.79 9.20
C ASN A 175 5.97 11.45 8.99
N ARG A 176 6.21 10.67 10.05
CA ARG A 176 6.81 9.34 9.96
C ARG A 176 5.93 8.31 10.61
N PHE A 177 5.89 7.12 10.02
CA PHE A 177 5.21 5.99 10.63
C PHE A 177 6.06 5.37 11.74
N LYS A 178 5.41 5.04 12.83
CA LYS A 178 5.93 4.22 13.94
C LYS A 178 4.94 3.11 14.24
N VAL A 179 5.42 2.06 14.89
CA VAL A 179 4.59 1.00 15.44
C VAL A 179 4.85 0.95 16.94
N ASP A 180 3.78 1.06 17.72
CA ASP A 180 3.81 0.95 19.17
C ASP A 180 3.54 -0.51 19.56
N PHE A 181 4.60 -1.27 19.87
CA PHE A 181 4.54 -2.70 20.18
C PHE A 181 4.20 -2.95 21.65
#